data_3ded09354e5bca795e1cdb86f6dd2f30
#
_entry.id   3ded09354e5bca795e1cdb86f6dd2f30
#
_cell.length_a   1.000
_cell.length_b   1.000
_cell.length_c   1.000
_cell.angle_alpha   90.00
_cell.angle_beta   90.00
_cell.angle_gamma   90.00
#
_symmetry.space_group_name_H-M   'P 1'
#
loop_
_entity.id
_entity.type
_entity.pdbx_description
1 polymer ?
#
loop_
_entity_poly.entity_id
_entity_poly.type
_entity_poly.pdbx_seq_one_letter_code
_entity_poly.pdbx_strand_id
1 'polypeptide(L)'
;MAEEHNIPKVYDPASVEKKWYKYWEEHRYFHAEVEADKKPFSIVIPPPNITGQLHMGHALDNTLQDILIRWHRMMGDNTLWMPGYDHAGLATQIKVEEVLKKEEGKTRYDLGREEFIKRVWEWKDKYGDRIIEQLKSLGVSCDWERKRFTMDEGCSQAVREVFVSLYEKGLIYQGSRITNWCVNCNTALSDIEVEHEDDAGNLWYVRYPVVGEMETYLTIATTRPETMLGDTAVAVNPEDPRYGHLVGKMLQLPLTERQIPIIADSYVDLEFGTGAVKITPAHDPNDFEMGMRHNLESIVVIGMDGYMTEEAGKFAGQERYECRKNLVHELQEKVT
;
A
#
# COMPACT_ATOMS: atom_id res chain seq x y z
N MET A 1 -61.08 -0.66 -33.99
CA MET A 1 -61.19 -0.30 -32.57
C MET A 1 -59.76 -0.06 -32.12
N ALA A 2 -59.41 1.19 -31.77
CA ALA A 2 -58.11 1.49 -31.21
C ALA A 2 -58.05 0.87 -29.81
N GLU A 3 -57.09 0.00 -29.55
CA GLU A 3 -56.78 -0.45 -28.19
C GLU A 3 -56.37 0.80 -27.37
N GLU A 4 -57.22 1.19 -26.42
CA GLU A 4 -56.85 2.19 -25.43
C GLU A 4 -55.70 1.62 -24.61
N HIS A 5 -54.47 2.06 -24.93
CA HIS A 5 -53.31 1.77 -24.13
C HIS A 5 -53.44 2.51 -22.79
N ASN A 6 -54.02 1.83 -21.81
CA ASN A 6 -54.15 2.33 -20.45
C ASN A 6 -52.74 2.38 -19.78
N ILE A 7 -52.09 3.51 -19.89
CA ILE A 7 -50.77 3.72 -19.25
C ILE A 7 -50.98 3.79 -17.74
N PRO A 8 -50.34 2.91 -16.94
CA PRO A 8 -50.43 2.94 -15.48
C PRO A 8 -50.04 4.30 -14.91
N LYS A 9 -50.72 4.75 -13.87
CA LYS A 9 -50.38 6.05 -13.19
C LYS A 9 -49.05 6.00 -12.47
N VAL A 10 -48.54 4.83 -12.13
CA VAL A 10 -47.26 4.63 -11.40
C VAL A 10 -46.37 3.74 -12.27
N TYR A 11 -45.11 4.16 -12.43
CA TYR A 11 -44.10 3.37 -13.10
C TYR A 11 -43.72 2.16 -12.24
N ASP A 12 -43.77 0.97 -12.81
CA ASP A 12 -43.30 -0.27 -12.17
C ASP A 12 -41.96 -0.70 -12.82
N PRO A 13 -40.83 -0.42 -12.17
CA PRO A 13 -39.51 -0.75 -12.72
C PRO A 13 -39.34 -2.27 -12.92
N ALA A 14 -39.86 -3.09 -12.02
CA ALA A 14 -39.69 -4.54 -12.06
C ALA A 14 -40.23 -5.20 -13.34
N SER A 15 -41.30 -4.63 -13.91
CA SER A 15 -41.92 -5.15 -15.13
C SER A 15 -41.21 -4.73 -16.43
N VAL A 16 -40.39 -3.67 -16.40
CA VAL A 16 -39.85 -3.07 -17.64
C VAL A 16 -38.32 -3.10 -17.70
N GLU A 17 -37.60 -2.87 -16.60
CA GLU A 17 -36.15 -2.69 -16.64
C GLU A 17 -35.40 -3.93 -17.14
N LYS A 18 -35.68 -5.09 -16.55
CA LYS A 18 -35.04 -6.35 -16.97
C LYS A 18 -35.33 -6.71 -18.42
N LYS A 19 -36.57 -6.46 -18.87
CA LYS A 19 -37.03 -6.74 -20.24
C LYS A 19 -36.24 -5.89 -21.25
N TRP A 20 -36.16 -4.57 -20.99
CA TRP A 20 -35.50 -3.67 -21.92
C TRP A 20 -33.98 -3.82 -21.91
N TYR A 21 -33.39 -4.05 -20.75
CA TYR A 21 -31.96 -4.28 -20.67
C TYR A 21 -31.53 -5.53 -21.46
N LYS A 22 -32.26 -6.63 -21.28
CA LYS A 22 -32.06 -7.86 -22.06
C LYS A 22 -32.20 -7.61 -23.55
N TYR A 23 -33.23 -6.88 -23.96
CA TYR A 23 -33.45 -6.50 -25.37
C TYR A 23 -32.22 -5.73 -25.93
N TRP A 24 -31.69 -4.79 -25.20
CA TRP A 24 -30.50 -4.02 -25.65
C TRP A 24 -29.26 -4.89 -25.79
N GLU A 25 -29.03 -5.82 -24.89
CA GLU A 25 -27.92 -6.78 -24.99
C GLU A 25 -28.09 -7.72 -26.21
N GLU A 26 -29.26 -8.32 -26.37
CA GLU A 26 -29.55 -9.22 -27.50
C GLU A 26 -29.37 -8.54 -28.87
N HIS A 27 -29.62 -7.23 -28.95
CA HIS A 27 -29.43 -6.44 -30.16
C HIS A 27 -28.05 -5.79 -30.23
N ARG A 28 -27.16 -6.05 -29.27
CA ARG A 28 -25.77 -5.55 -29.22
C ARG A 28 -25.66 -4.03 -29.34
N TYR A 29 -26.63 -3.24 -28.82
CA TYR A 29 -26.65 -1.78 -28.95
C TYR A 29 -25.49 -1.07 -28.24
N PHE A 30 -24.79 -1.75 -27.34
CA PHE A 30 -23.65 -1.21 -26.60
C PHE A 30 -22.30 -1.66 -27.18
N HIS A 31 -22.32 -2.58 -28.15
CA HIS A 31 -21.12 -3.10 -28.79
C HIS A 31 -20.55 -2.11 -29.80
N ALA A 32 -19.23 -1.99 -29.86
CA ALA A 32 -18.51 -1.14 -30.81
C ALA A 32 -17.43 -1.94 -31.53
N GLU A 33 -17.37 -1.77 -32.85
CA GLU A 33 -16.28 -2.24 -33.70
C GLU A 33 -15.51 -1.05 -34.25
N VAL A 34 -14.31 -1.29 -34.83
CA VAL A 34 -13.52 -0.24 -35.44
C VAL A 34 -14.18 0.24 -36.73
N GLU A 35 -14.65 1.49 -36.75
CA GLU A 35 -15.20 2.16 -37.91
C GLU A 35 -14.33 3.37 -38.26
N ALA A 36 -13.55 3.29 -39.35
CA ALA A 36 -12.55 4.29 -39.72
C ALA A 36 -13.15 5.65 -40.14
N ASP A 37 -14.40 5.66 -40.55
CA ASP A 37 -15.15 6.84 -41.02
C ASP A 37 -15.92 7.57 -39.92
N LYS A 38 -15.99 6.98 -38.70
CA LYS A 38 -16.63 7.60 -37.56
C LYS A 38 -15.60 8.12 -36.56
N LYS A 39 -15.95 9.22 -35.92
CA LYS A 39 -15.15 9.78 -34.82
C LYS A 39 -15.21 8.81 -33.61
N PRO A 40 -14.06 8.33 -33.09
CA PRO A 40 -14.04 7.47 -31.93
C PRO A 40 -14.26 8.26 -30.64
N PHE A 41 -15.02 7.67 -29.72
CA PHE A 41 -15.14 8.13 -28.34
C PHE A 41 -15.12 6.93 -27.40
N SER A 42 -14.13 6.86 -26.52
CA SER A 42 -13.97 5.69 -25.63
C SER A 42 -13.78 6.11 -24.19
N ILE A 43 -14.45 5.40 -23.29
CA ILE A 43 -14.21 5.46 -21.83
C ILE A 43 -13.85 4.04 -21.36
N VAL A 44 -12.86 3.95 -20.50
CA VAL A 44 -12.58 2.75 -19.70
C VAL A 44 -13.17 3.00 -18.33
N ILE A 45 -14.04 2.10 -17.87
CA ILE A 45 -14.64 2.21 -16.54
C ILE A 45 -13.52 2.19 -15.47
N PRO A 46 -13.55 3.06 -14.45
CA PRO A 46 -12.76 2.81 -13.25
C PRO A 46 -13.18 1.46 -12.66
N PRO A 47 -12.34 0.42 -12.71
CA PRO A 47 -12.79 -0.93 -12.40
C PRO A 47 -13.09 -1.06 -10.90
N PRO A 48 -14.33 -1.34 -10.48
CA PRO A 48 -14.66 -1.49 -9.08
C PRO A 48 -13.94 -2.70 -8.48
N ASN A 49 -13.50 -2.54 -7.23
CA ASN A 49 -12.88 -3.60 -6.44
C ASN A 49 -13.89 -4.68 -6.05
N ILE A 50 -13.49 -5.96 -6.11
CA ILE A 50 -14.34 -7.09 -5.71
C ILE A 50 -14.41 -7.29 -4.19
N THR A 51 -14.29 -6.22 -3.41
CA THR A 51 -14.34 -6.26 -1.95
C THR A 51 -15.75 -6.37 -1.38
N GLY A 52 -16.77 -6.20 -2.23
CA GLY A 52 -18.17 -6.29 -1.83
C GLY A 52 -19.14 -5.80 -2.91
N GLN A 53 -20.32 -5.33 -2.45
CA GLN A 53 -21.34 -4.76 -3.32
C GLN A 53 -21.03 -3.28 -3.65
N LEU A 54 -21.55 -2.81 -4.80
CA LEU A 54 -21.47 -1.41 -5.16
C LEU A 54 -22.34 -0.54 -4.20
N HIS A 55 -21.91 0.70 -4.03
CA HIS A 55 -22.62 1.72 -3.23
C HIS A 55 -22.95 2.94 -4.07
N MET A 56 -23.64 3.93 -3.50
CA MET A 56 -24.11 5.13 -4.20
C MET A 56 -22.98 5.93 -4.89
N GLY A 57 -21.77 5.92 -4.37
CA GLY A 57 -20.62 6.55 -5.03
C GLY A 57 -20.32 5.93 -6.39
N HIS A 58 -20.34 4.60 -6.48
CA HIS A 58 -20.20 3.89 -7.76
C HIS A 58 -21.37 4.20 -8.72
N ALA A 59 -22.61 4.30 -8.20
CA ALA A 59 -23.75 4.66 -9.02
C ALA A 59 -23.60 6.06 -9.62
N LEU A 60 -23.17 7.04 -8.84
CA LEU A 60 -22.91 8.40 -9.31
C LEU A 60 -21.83 8.44 -10.38
N ASP A 61 -20.65 7.83 -10.11
CA ASP A 61 -19.53 7.77 -11.04
C ASP A 61 -19.93 7.15 -12.38
N ASN A 62 -20.57 5.98 -12.34
CA ASN A 62 -21.02 5.29 -13.56
C ASN A 62 -22.12 6.05 -14.30
N THR A 63 -23.03 6.75 -13.60
CA THR A 63 -24.08 7.54 -14.24
C THR A 63 -23.48 8.70 -15.03
N LEU A 64 -22.46 9.40 -14.50
CA LEU A 64 -21.79 10.49 -15.22
C LEU A 64 -21.12 9.99 -16.51
N GLN A 65 -20.46 8.84 -16.46
CA GLN A 65 -19.85 8.22 -17.63
C GLN A 65 -20.91 7.77 -18.64
N ASP A 66 -22.00 7.15 -18.19
CA ASP A 66 -23.08 6.66 -19.04
C ASP A 66 -23.79 7.81 -19.80
N ILE A 67 -23.96 8.96 -19.16
CA ILE A 67 -24.51 10.16 -19.81
C ILE A 67 -23.63 10.57 -20.99
N LEU A 68 -22.30 10.63 -20.81
CA LEU A 68 -21.36 10.99 -21.88
C LEU A 68 -21.36 9.97 -23.01
N ILE A 69 -21.33 8.69 -22.68
CA ILE A 69 -21.37 7.59 -23.64
C ILE A 69 -22.63 7.62 -24.47
N ARG A 70 -23.80 7.80 -23.84
CA ARG A 70 -25.09 7.87 -24.54
C ARG A 70 -25.20 9.10 -25.41
N TRP A 71 -24.71 10.24 -24.93
CA TRP A 71 -24.68 11.47 -25.70
C TRP A 71 -23.84 11.33 -26.97
N HIS A 72 -22.60 10.84 -26.87
CA HIS A 72 -21.75 10.59 -28.04
C HIS A 72 -22.32 9.55 -28.99
N ARG A 73 -22.96 8.50 -28.47
CA ARG A 73 -23.66 7.51 -29.29
C ARG A 73 -24.83 8.13 -30.06
N MET A 74 -25.59 9.05 -29.44
CA MET A 74 -26.68 9.78 -30.10
C MET A 74 -26.16 10.78 -31.17
N MET A 75 -24.94 11.30 -31.02
CA MET A 75 -24.31 12.15 -32.01
C MET A 75 -23.75 11.36 -33.22
N GLY A 76 -23.80 10.04 -33.19
CA GLY A 76 -23.30 9.17 -34.22
C GLY A 76 -21.83 8.81 -34.15
N ASP A 77 -21.14 9.17 -33.06
CA ASP A 77 -19.76 8.78 -32.83
C ASP A 77 -19.63 7.26 -32.68
N ASN A 78 -18.48 6.68 -33.00
CA ASN A 78 -18.16 5.29 -32.72
C ASN A 78 -17.76 5.18 -31.23
N THR A 79 -18.67 4.70 -30.41
CA THR A 79 -18.61 4.86 -28.94
C THR A 79 -18.37 3.53 -28.26
N LEU A 80 -17.26 3.44 -27.51
CA LEU A 80 -16.91 2.29 -26.69
C LEU A 80 -16.87 2.68 -25.21
N TRP A 81 -17.64 2.02 -24.38
CA TRP A 81 -17.46 2.03 -22.93
C TRP A 81 -17.02 0.64 -22.48
N MET A 82 -15.74 0.52 -22.12
CA MET A 82 -15.13 -0.74 -21.77
C MET A 82 -15.31 -1.06 -20.29
N PRO A 83 -16.01 -2.14 -19.94
CA PRO A 83 -16.24 -2.55 -18.55
C PRO A 83 -15.12 -3.42 -18.00
N GLY A 84 -14.98 -3.41 -16.67
CA GLY A 84 -14.09 -4.30 -15.96
C GLY A 84 -14.32 -4.26 -14.45
N TYR A 85 -13.62 -5.11 -13.72
CA TYR A 85 -13.53 -5.08 -12.27
C TYR A 85 -12.13 -5.50 -11.81
N ASP A 86 -11.74 -5.00 -10.63
CA ASP A 86 -10.39 -5.16 -10.10
C ASP A 86 -10.33 -6.25 -9.02
N HIS A 87 -9.24 -7.03 -9.04
CA HIS A 87 -8.96 -8.03 -8.01
C HIS A 87 -8.63 -7.41 -6.64
N ALA A 88 -8.23 -6.14 -6.58
CA ALA A 88 -7.95 -5.36 -5.37
C ALA A 88 -6.95 -6.00 -4.38
N GLY A 89 -6.28 -7.09 -4.77
CA GLY A 89 -5.18 -7.72 -4.03
C GLY A 89 -5.45 -7.92 -2.53
N LEU A 90 -4.69 -7.19 -1.70
CA LEU A 90 -4.74 -7.27 -0.25
C LEU A 90 -6.14 -7.05 0.33
N ALA A 91 -6.87 -6.04 -0.16
CA ALA A 91 -8.19 -5.71 0.37
C ALA A 91 -9.20 -6.86 0.18
N THR A 92 -9.14 -7.56 -0.95
CA THR A 92 -9.96 -8.76 -1.19
C THR A 92 -9.55 -9.91 -0.27
N GLN A 93 -8.24 -10.14 -0.07
CA GLN A 93 -7.76 -11.17 0.85
C GLN A 93 -8.22 -10.92 2.27
N ILE A 94 -8.13 -9.69 2.78
CA ILE A 94 -8.62 -9.30 4.11
C ILE A 94 -10.12 -9.62 4.24
N LYS A 95 -10.93 -9.30 3.22
CA LYS A 95 -12.38 -9.62 3.25
C LYS A 95 -12.65 -11.12 3.32
N VAL A 96 -11.90 -11.92 2.59
CA VAL A 96 -12.02 -13.38 2.65
C VAL A 96 -11.58 -13.92 4.02
N GLU A 97 -10.52 -13.38 4.61
CA GLU A 97 -10.07 -13.75 5.96
C GLU A 97 -11.10 -13.36 7.03
N GLU A 98 -11.71 -12.17 6.95
CA GLU A 98 -12.78 -11.76 7.86
C GLU A 98 -13.95 -12.74 7.84
N VAL A 99 -14.39 -13.16 6.64
CA VAL A 99 -15.46 -14.14 6.47
C VAL A 99 -15.04 -15.49 7.00
N LEU A 100 -13.85 -15.96 6.66
CA LEU A 100 -13.31 -17.24 7.12
C LEU A 100 -13.25 -17.30 8.65
N LYS A 101 -12.75 -16.23 9.27
CA LYS A 101 -12.68 -16.11 10.74
C LYS A 101 -14.07 -16.10 11.38
N LYS A 102 -15.03 -15.42 10.76
CA LYS A 102 -16.39 -15.32 11.27
C LYS A 102 -17.18 -16.62 11.14
N GLU A 103 -17.03 -17.33 10.03
CA GLU A 103 -17.85 -18.51 9.71
C GLU A 103 -17.21 -19.82 10.20
N GLU A 104 -15.88 -19.95 10.14
CA GLU A 104 -15.14 -21.18 10.45
C GLU A 104 -14.20 -21.05 11.66
N GLY A 105 -13.96 -19.83 12.15
CA GLY A 105 -13.00 -19.57 13.25
C GLY A 105 -11.53 -19.78 12.84
N LYS A 106 -11.24 -19.83 11.53
CA LYS A 106 -9.92 -20.13 10.97
C LYS A 106 -9.27 -18.87 10.38
N THR A 107 -7.95 -18.95 10.21
CA THR A 107 -7.12 -17.99 9.51
C THR A 107 -6.64 -18.56 8.16
N ARG A 108 -6.04 -17.73 7.31
CA ARG A 108 -5.38 -18.19 6.08
C ARG A 108 -4.25 -19.18 6.34
N TYR A 109 -3.59 -19.09 7.49
CA TYR A 109 -2.51 -20.00 7.89
C TYR A 109 -3.02 -21.39 8.23
N ASP A 110 -4.22 -21.51 8.82
CA ASP A 110 -4.87 -22.79 9.11
C ASP A 110 -5.29 -23.53 7.83
N LEU A 111 -5.64 -22.80 6.77
CA LEU A 111 -6.01 -23.37 5.48
C LEU A 111 -4.78 -23.74 4.63
N GLY A 112 -3.69 -22.98 4.75
CA GLY A 112 -2.58 -23.01 3.81
C GLY A 112 -2.90 -22.27 2.49
N ARG A 113 -1.84 -22.04 1.69
CA ARG A 113 -1.91 -21.16 0.51
C ARG A 113 -2.91 -21.62 -0.54
N GLU A 114 -2.92 -22.89 -0.89
CA GLU A 114 -3.73 -23.41 -2.00
C GLU A 114 -5.23 -23.29 -1.71
N GLU A 115 -5.66 -23.75 -0.54
CA GLU A 115 -7.08 -23.71 -0.17
C GLU A 115 -7.54 -22.25 0.07
N PHE A 116 -6.69 -21.40 0.63
CA PHE A 116 -7.01 -19.98 0.78
C PHE A 116 -7.20 -19.28 -0.58
N ILE A 117 -6.31 -19.51 -1.55
CA ILE A 117 -6.44 -18.96 -2.91
C ILE A 117 -7.75 -19.43 -3.56
N LYS A 118 -8.12 -20.71 -3.40
CA LYS A 118 -9.39 -21.21 -3.90
C LYS A 118 -10.59 -20.44 -3.33
N ARG A 119 -10.60 -20.15 -2.02
CA ARG A 119 -11.64 -19.31 -1.39
C ARG A 119 -11.65 -17.89 -1.95
N VAL A 120 -10.49 -17.31 -2.27
CA VAL A 120 -10.40 -15.99 -2.90
C VAL A 120 -10.99 -16.01 -4.31
N TRP A 121 -10.77 -17.06 -5.10
CA TRP A 121 -11.39 -17.21 -6.41
C TRP A 121 -12.91 -17.40 -6.34
N GLU A 122 -13.43 -18.20 -5.39
CA GLU A 122 -14.86 -18.35 -5.14
C GLU A 122 -15.50 -17.00 -4.76
N TRP A 123 -14.81 -16.21 -3.94
CA TRP A 123 -15.22 -14.84 -3.62
C TRP A 123 -15.29 -13.95 -4.86
N LYS A 124 -14.26 -13.97 -5.70
CA LYS A 124 -14.19 -13.23 -6.96
C LYS A 124 -15.35 -13.58 -7.88
N ASP A 125 -15.68 -14.85 -8.07
CA ASP A 125 -16.80 -15.26 -8.91
C ASP A 125 -18.13 -14.73 -8.35
N LYS A 126 -18.37 -14.89 -7.06
CA LYS A 126 -19.58 -14.42 -6.40
C LYS A 126 -19.77 -12.90 -6.50
N TYR A 127 -18.75 -12.12 -6.19
CA TYR A 127 -18.88 -10.65 -6.13
C TYR A 127 -18.63 -9.98 -7.47
N GLY A 128 -17.81 -10.55 -8.35
CA GLY A 128 -17.65 -10.08 -9.73
C GLY A 128 -18.96 -10.14 -10.49
N ASP A 129 -19.67 -11.26 -10.44
CA ASP A 129 -20.99 -11.38 -11.08
C ASP A 129 -22.01 -10.43 -10.44
N ARG A 130 -21.99 -10.29 -9.12
CA ARG A 130 -22.89 -9.37 -8.42
C ARG A 130 -22.68 -7.90 -8.82
N ILE A 131 -21.44 -7.47 -8.99
CA ILE A 131 -21.10 -6.13 -9.47
C ILE A 131 -21.69 -5.88 -10.86
N ILE A 132 -21.52 -6.83 -11.78
CA ILE A 132 -22.06 -6.73 -13.13
C ILE A 132 -23.59 -6.64 -13.11
N GLU A 133 -24.27 -7.46 -12.31
CA GLU A 133 -25.73 -7.39 -12.15
C GLU A 133 -26.18 -6.04 -11.62
N GLN A 134 -25.50 -5.46 -10.65
CA GLN A 134 -25.82 -4.14 -10.11
C GLN A 134 -25.65 -3.03 -11.17
N LEU A 135 -24.56 -3.06 -11.96
CA LEU A 135 -24.33 -2.12 -13.04
C LEU A 135 -25.41 -2.24 -14.13
N LYS A 136 -25.79 -3.45 -14.51
CA LYS A 136 -26.89 -3.69 -15.45
C LYS A 136 -28.22 -3.18 -14.91
N SER A 137 -28.48 -3.35 -13.61
CA SER A 137 -29.69 -2.84 -12.96
C SER A 137 -29.76 -1.30 -12.93
N LEU A 138 -28.61 -0.61 -12.92
CA LEU A 138 -28.53 0.84 -13.11
C LEU A 138 -28.76 1.28 -14.56
N GLY A 139 -28.82 0.34 -15.50
CA GLY A 139 -28.97 0.65 -16.93
C GLY A 139 -27.64 1.03 -17.63
N VAL A 140 -26.50 0.75 -17.03
CA VAL A 140 -25.17 1.09 -17.55
C VAL A 140 -24.93 0.49 -18.94
N SER A 141 -24.59 1.31 -19.94
CA SER A 141 -24.50 0.92 -21.34
C SER A 141 -23.09 0.55 -21.81
N CYS A 142 -22.42 -0.30 -21.02
CA CYS A 142 -21.10 -0.85 -21.33
C CYS A 142 -21.15 -1.92 -22.43
N ASP A 143 -20.04 -2.07 -23.14
CA ASP A 143 -19.81 -3.21 -24.06
C ASP A 143 -19.42 -4.47 -23.25
N TRP A 144 -20.40 -5.23 -22.80
CA TRP A 144 -20.21 -6.40 -21.94
C TRP A 144 -19.44 -7.56 -22.60
N GLU A 145 -19.37 -7.59 -23.92
CA GLU A 145 -18.56 -8.57 -24.66
C GLU A 145 -17.06 -8.35 -24.45
N ARG A 146 -16.68 -7.10 -24.09
CA ARG A 146 -15.30 -6.69 -23.80
C ARG A 146 -14.97 -6.62 -22.30
N LYS A 147 -15.82 -7.23 -21.46
CA LYS A 147 -15.59 -7.26 -20.01
C LYS A 147 -14.21 -7.81 -19.67
N ARG A 148 -13.48 -7.10 -18.79
CA ARG A 148 -12.16 -7.51 -18.31
C ARG A 148 -12.15 -7.71 -16.81
N PHE A 149 -11.27 -8.59 -16.38
CA PHE A 149 -10.85 -8.73 -14.99
C PHE A 149 -9.34 -8.53 -14.91
N THR A 150 -8.87 -7.75 -13.96
CA THR A 150 -7.45 -7.35 -13.90
C THR A 150 -6.46 -8.51 -13.76
N MET A 151 -6.92 -9.72 -13.37
CA MET A 151 -6.12 -10.95 -13.36
C MET A 151 -6.59 -11.98 -14.39
N ASP A 152 -7.35 -11.61 -15.42
CA ASP A 152 -7.65 -12.53 -16.52
C ASP A 152 -6.38 -12.89 -17.31
N GLU A 153 -6.46 -13.92 -18.13
CA GLU A 153 -5.31 -14.44 -18.86
C GLU A 153 -4.64 -13.38 -19.73
N GLY A 154 -5.41 -12.55 -20.45
CA GLY A 154 -4.88 -11.51 -21.32
C GLY A 154 -4.18 -10.39 -20.53
N CYS A 155 -4.77 -9.92 -19.44
CA CYS A 155 -4.14 -8.93 -18.56
C CYS A 155 -2.87 -9.52 -17.90
N SER A 156 -2.92 -10.76 -17.45
CA SER A 156 -1.76 -11.44 -16.86
C SER A 156 -0.61 -11.64 -17.86
N GLN A 157 -0.93 -11.94 -19.12
CA GLN A 157 0.07 -12.03 -20.18
C GLN A 157 0.69 -10.66 -20.47
N ALA A 158 -0.13 -9.62 -20.61
CA ALA A 158 0.34 -8.26 -20.87
C ALA A 158 1.27 -7.74 -19.77
N VAL A 159 0.92 -7.97 -18.49
CA VAL A 159 1.77 -7.60 -17.35
C VAL A 159 3.12 -8.30 -17.41
N ARG A 160 3.16 -9.60 -17.71
CA ARG A 160 4.42 -10.36 -17.85
C ARG A 160 5.28 -9.85 -19.01
N GLU A 161 4.68 -9.58 -20.15
CA GLU A 161 5.40 -9.08 -21.34
C GLU A 161 6.01 -7.69 -21.07
N VAL A 162 5.25 -6.79 -20.45
CA VAL A 162 5.76 -5.47 -20.04
C VAL A 162 6.89 -5.60 -19.04
N PHE A 163 6.74 -6.46 -18.02
CA PHE A 163 7.79 -6.69 -17.02
C PHE A 163 9.10 -7.17 -17.66
N VAL A 164 9.02 -8.19 -18.53
CA VAL A 164 10.20 -8.73 -19.24
C VAL A 164 10.83 -7.66 -20.12
N SER A 165 10.02 -6.91 -20.90
CA SER A 165 10.53 -5.83 -21.75
C SER A 165 11.25 -4.73 -20.95
N LEU A 166 10.75 -4.37 -19.77
CA LEU A 166 11.40 -3.38 -18.90
C LEU A 166 12.70 -3.92 -18.30
N TYR A 167 12.73 -5.21 -17.94
CA TYR A 167 13.94 -5.86 -17.45
C TYR A 167 15.04 -5.91 -18.54
N GLU A 168 14.68 -6.31 -19.75
CA GLU A 168 15.62 -6.35 -20.89
C GLU A 168 16.17 -4.96 -21.25
N LYS A 169 15.40 -3.91 -21.02
CA LYS A 169 15.84 -2.51 -21.19
C LYS A 169 16.68 -1.98 -20.02
N GLY A 170 16.92 -2.79 -18.99
CA GLY A 170 17.67 -2.40 -17.78
C GLY A 170 16.94 -1.37 -16.89
N LEU A 171 15.62 -1.21 -17.05
CA LEU A 171 14.80 -0.28 -16.27
C LEU A 171 14.29 -0.89 -14.96
N ILE A 172 14.34 -2.21 -14.84
CA ILE A 172 13.96 -2.96 -13.63
C ILE A 172 15.20 -3.70 -13.12
N TYR A 173 15.43 -3.63 -11.82
CA TYR A 173 16.46 -4.40 -11.13
C TYR A 173 15.94 -4.87 -9.77
N GLN A 174 16.56 -5.89 -9.20
CA GLN A 174 16.27 -6.36 -7.86
C GLN A 174 17.12 -5.60 -6.84
N GLY A 175 16.50 -5.07 -5.80
CA GLY A 175 17.18 -4.36 -4.73
C GLY A 175 16.29 -4.21 -3.50
N SER A 176 16.92 -3.92 -2.36
CA SER A 176 16.22 -3.61 -1.12
C SER A 176 15.83 -2.13 -1.09
N ARG A 177 14.65 -1.84 -0.56
CA ARG A 177 14.12 -0.48 -0.30
C ARG A 177 13.35 -0.49 1.00
N ILE A 178 13.34 0.67 1.68
CA ILE A 178 12.43 0.88 2.80
C ILE A 178 10.99 0.97 2.26
N THR A 179 10.09 0.28 2.91
CA THR A 179 8.66 0.32 2.60
C THR A 179 7.84 0.26 3.89
N ASN A 180 6.60 0.75 3.83
CA ASN A 180 5.67 0.55 4.94
C ASN A 180 5.34 -0.94 5.06
N TRP A 181 5.39 -1.45 6.28
CA TRP A 181 5.17 -2.87 6.57
C TRP A 181 4.12 -3.05 7.66
N CYS A 182 3.09 -3.84 7.38
CA CYS A 182 2.07 -4.21 8.35
C CYS A 182 2.43 -5.55 9.02
N VAL A 183 2.79 -5.52 10.29
CA VAL A 183 3.11 -6.73 11.07
C VAL A 183 1.90 -7.66 11.26
N ASN A 184 0.69 -7.11 11.27
CA ASN A 184 -0.54 -7.90 11.40
C ASN A 184 -0.90 -8.64 10.12
N CYS A 185 -0.84 -7.95 8.98
CA CYS A 185 -1.13 -8.55 7.67
C CYS A 185 0.08 -9.31 7.10
N ASN A 186 1.28 -9.09 7.65
CA ASN A 186 2.56 -9.65 7.20
C ASN A 186 2.81 -9.35 5.71
N THR A 187 2.69 -8.06 5.35
CA THR A 187 2.84 -7.58 3.96
C THR A 187 3.32 -6.13 3.92
N ALA A 188 3.94 -5.77 2.80
CA ALA A 188 4.20 -4.37 2.47
C ALA A 188 2.88 -3.63 2.16
N LEU A 189 2.86 -2.34 2.46
CA LEU A 189 1.77 -1.42 2.14
C LEU A 189 2.30 -0.35 1.21
N SER A 190 1.48 0.07 0.24
CA SER A 190 1.75 1.26 -0.55
C SER A 190 1.47 2.53 0.26
N ASP A 191 2.11 3.65 -0.11
CA ASP A 191 1.93 4.92 0.61
C ASP A 191 0.47 5.41 0.62
N ILE A 192 -0.30 5.09 -0.43
CA ILE A 192 -1.73 5.45 -0.53
C ILE A 192 -2.64 4.62 0.39
N GLU A 193 -2.15 3.53 0.96
CA GLU A 193 -2.87 2.66 1.90
C GLU A 193 -2.55 3.01 3.37
N VAL A 194 -1.65 3.98 3.60
CA VAL A 194 -1.20 4.42 4.92
C VAL A 194 -1.86 5.75 5.27
N GLU A 195 -2.61 5.75 6.36
CA GLU A 195 -3.14 6.97 6.96
C GLU A 195 -2.25 7.38 8.14
N HIS A 196 -1.88 8.65 8.20
CA HIS A 196 -1.08 9.21 9.29
C HIS A 196 -2.00 9.77 10.38
N GLU A 197 -1.78 9.33 11.61
CA GLU A 197 -2.49 9.81 12.79
C GLU A 197 -1.49 10.37 13.80
N ASP A 198 -1.89 11.43 14.51
CA ASP A 198 -1.12 11.97 15.62
C ASP A 198 -1.29 11.07 16.86
N ASP A 199 -0.19 10.56 17.38
CA ASP A 199 -0.16 9.73 18.59
C ASP A 199 0.65 10.41 19.70
N ALA A 200 0.21 10.23 20.93
CA ALA A 200 0.92 10.73 22.11
C ALA A 200 2.22 9.92 22.31
N GLY A 201 3.33 10.54 22.03
CA GLY A 201 4.66 9.94 22.11
C GLY A 201 5.58 10.64 23.10
N ASN A 202 6.76 10.08 23.27
CA ASN A 202 7.86 10.69 24.03
C ASN A 202 9.05 10.91 23.12
N LEU A 203 9.83 11.93 23.45
CA LEU A 203 11.15 12.15 22.85
C LEU A 203 12.20 11.83 23.90
N TRP A 204 12.98 10.78 23.64
CA TRP A 204 14.05 10.34 24.55
C TRP A 204 15.38 10.93 24.13
N TYR A 205 16.13 11.42 25.12
CA TYR A 205 17.47 11.95 24.95
C TYR A 205 18.47 10.92 25.44
N VAL A 206 19.33 10.41 24.57
CA VAL A 206 20.31 9.36 24.86
C VAL A 206 21.72 9.87 24.60
N ARG A 207 22.64 9.63 25.54
CA ARG A 207 24.05 9.99 25.43
C ARG A 207 24.85 8.85 24.80
N TYR A 208 25.56 9.15 23.73
CA TYR A 208 26.49 8.23 23.07
C TYR A 208 27.91 8.68 23.39
N PRO A 209 28.68 7.96 24.26
CA PRO A 209 30.03 8.33 24.64
C PRO A 209 30.99 8.32 23.46
N VAL A 210 31.88 9.30 23.39
CA VAL A 210 32.97 9.34 22.40
C VAL A 210 34.06 8.38 22.84
N VAL A 211 34.48 7.47 21.97
CA VAL A 211 35.49 6.46 22.28
C VAL A 211 36.87 7.17 22.50
N GLY A 212 37.49 6.85 23.62
CA GLY A 212 38.80 7.40 23.98
C GLY A 212 38.79 8.79 24.63
N GLU A 213 37.62 9.38 24.83
CA GLU A 213 37.47 10.69 25.49
C GLU A 213 36.62 10.56 26.74
N MET A 214 37.20 10.80 27.90
CA MET A 214 36.41 10.77 29.15
C MET A 214 35.47 11.97 29.19
N GLU A 215 34.22 11.72 29.64
CA GLU A 215 33.16 12.72 29.82
C GLU A 215 32.68 13.42 28.53
N THR A 216 33.15 13.01 27.34
CA THR A 216 32.66 13.52 26.05
C THR A 216 31.61 12.59 25.49
N TYR A 217 30.44 13.13 25.16
CA TYR A 217 29.33 12.38 24.59
C TYR A 217 28.54 13.23 23.59
N LEU A 218 27.91 12.54 22.64
CA LEU A 218 26.91 13.12 21.74
C LEU A 218 25.52 12.76 22.27
N THR A 219 24.65 13.77 22.44
CA THR A 219 23.26 13.51 22.83
C THR A 219 22.40 13.47 21.58
N ILE A 220 21.69 12.38 21.37
CA ILE A 220 20.70 12.22 20.31
C ILE A 220 19.29 12.28 20.89
N ALA A 221 18.32 12.73 20.09
CA ALA A 221 16.90 12.72 20.42
C ALA A 221 16.17 11.74 19.50
N THR A 222 15.37 10.83 20.07
CA THR A 222 14.63 9.84 19.28
C THR A 222 13.24 9.55 19.85
N THR A 223 12.27 9.31 18.98
CA THR A 223 10.94 8.79 19.35
C THR A 223 10.88 7.27 19.36
N ARG A 224 11.93 6.59 18.84
CA ARG A 224 12.00 5.14 18.65
C ARG A 224 13.30 4.56 19.22
N PRO A 225 13.48 4.59 20.56
CA PRO A 225 14.73 4.13 21.16
C PRO A 225 15.07 2.66 20.90
N GLU A 226 14.07 1.79 20.69
CA GLU A 226 14.28 0.38 20.34
C GLU A 226 15.07 0.17 19.05
N THR A 227 15.01 1.12 18.10
CA THR A 227 15.76 1.02 16.83
C THR A 227 17.24 1.37 16.99
N MET A 228 17.65 2.02 18.10
CA MET A 228 19.04 2.37 18.34
C MET A 228 19.98 1.15 18.32
N LEU A 229 19.46 -0.03 18.66
CA LEU A 229 20.23 -1.27 18.60
C LEU A 229 20.72 -1.60 17.17
N GLY A 230 20.11 -0.99 16.14
CA GLY A 230 20.50 -1.11 14.73
C GLY A 230 21.26 0.11 14.19
N ASP A 231 21.64 1.07 15.04
CA ASP A 231 22.36 2.26 14.58
C ASP A 231 23.73 1.90 13.98
N THR A 232 24.08 2.54 12.88
CA THR A 232 25.34 2.32 12.18
C THR A 232 26.17 3.61 12.04
N ALA A 233 25.60 4.77 12.37
CA ALA A 233 26.29 6.05 12.50
C ALA A 233 25.47 7.03 13.34
N VAL A 234 26.10 8.15 13.73
CA VAL A 234 25.41 9.38 14.11
C VAL A 234 25.82 10.47 13.13
N ALA A 235 24.85 11.14 12.52
CA ALA A 235 25.07 12.24 11.60
C ALA A 235 24.97 13.60 12.31
N VAL A 236 25.81 14.53 11.90
CA VAL A 236 25.78 15.95 12.30
C VAL A 236 25.89 16.82 11.07
N ASN A 237 25.38 18.03 11.13
CA ASN A 237 25.54 18.96 10.01
C ASN A 237 26.99 19.44 9.92
N PRO A 238 27.65 19.45 8.75
CA PRO A 238 29.03 19.89 8.59
C PRO A 238 29.25 21.37 8.98
N GLU A 239 28.20 22.18 8.93
CA GLU A 239 28.24 23.59 9.29
C GLU A 239 27.98 23.83 10.79
N ASP A 240 27.70 22.78 11.57
CA ASP A 240 27.43 22.91 13.00
C ASP A 240 28.72 23.09 13.80
N PRO A 241 28.97 24.28 14.37
CA PRO A 241 30.21 24.53 15.12
C PRO A 241 30.31 23.70 16.41
N ARG A 242 29.19 23.15 16.88
CA ARG A 242 29.17 22.32 18.11
C ARG A 242 29.82 20.97 17.89
N TYR A 243 29.69 20.40 16.70
CA TYR A 243 30.01 18.98 16.43
C TYR A 243 31.08 18.77 15.35
N GLY A 244 31.43 19.79 14.56
CA GLY A 244 32.38 19.65 13.45
C GLY A 244 33.72 19.01 13.83
N HIS A 245 34.23 19.26 15.06
CA HIS A 245 35.46 18.69 15.57
C HIS A 245 35.34 17.20 15.99
N LEU A 246 34.13 16.66 16.04
CA LEU A 246 33.86 15.27 16.37
C LEU A 246 33.70 14.38 15.15
N VAL A 247 33.51 14.95 13.95
CA VAL A 247 33.35 14.20 12.71
C VAL A 247 34.52 13.26 12.48
N GLY A 248 34.23 11.99 12.16
CA GLY A 248 35.25 10.94 11.98
C GLY A 248 35.65 10.21 13.26
N LYS A 249 35.25 10.69 14.45
CA LYS A 249 35.46 9.95 15.70
C LYS A 249 34.40 8.83 15.83
N MET A 250 34.70 7.89 16.74
CA MET A 250 33.79 6.76 17.03
C MET A 250 32.99 7.02 18.29
N LEU A 251 31.75 6.58 18.30
CA LEU A 251 30.87 6.55 19.47
C LEU A 251 30.70 5.11 19.95
N GLN A 252 30.65 4.91 21.25
CA GLN A 252 30.20 3.66 21.83
C GLN A 252 28.67 3.62 21.77
N LEU A 253 28.13 2.68 21.01
CA LEU A 253 26.66 2.49 20.97
C LEU A 253 26.18 1.93 22.30
N PRO A 254 25.31 2.65 23.03
CA PRO A 254 24.88 2.21 24.37
C PRO A 254 24.22 0.83 24.35
N LEU A 255 24.40 0.08 25.41
CA LEU A 255 23.86 -1.28 25.62
C LEU A 255 24.38 -2.35 24.63
N THR A 256 25.34 -2.03 23.80
CA THR A 256 25.98 -2.94 22.85
C THR A 256 27.51 -2.86 22.98
N GLU A 257 28.23 -3.78 22.30
CA GLU A 257 29.70 -3.73 22.17
C GLU A 257 30.14 -2.99 20.90
N ARG A 258 29.18 -2.52 20.09
CA ARG A 258 29.48 -1.89 18.79
C ARG A 258 29.93 -0.44 18.96
N GLN A 259 30.85 -0.05 18.08
CA GLN A 259 31.27 1.34 17.91
C GLN A 259 30.82 1.82 16.54
N ILE A 260 30.28 3.03 16.46
CA ILE A 260 29.73 3.62 15.26
C ILE A 260 30.36 4.99 14.98
N PRO A 261 30.58 5.38 13.70
CA PRO A 261 31.20 6.64 13.37
C PRO A 261 30.28 7.84 13.52
N ILE A 262 30.87 9.01 13.76
CA ILE A 262 30.24 10.30 13.57
C ILE A 262 30.47 10.73 12.12
N ILE A 263 29.42 10.95 11.36
CA ILE A 263 29.45 11.36 9.95
C ILE A 263 28.94 12.79 9.78
N ALA A 264 29.36 13.46 8.71
CA ALA A 264 28.84 14.77 8.34
C ALA A 264 27.82 14.62 7.20
N ASP A 265 26.59 15.10 7.40
CA ASP A 265 25.55 15.11 6.36
C ASP A 265 24.72 16.40 6.46
N SER A 266 24.60 17.12 5.35
CA SER A 266 23.83 18.38 5.26
C SER A 266 22.33 18.22 5.43
N TYR A 267 21.81 16.99 5.41
CA TYR A 267 20.42 16.68 5.70
C TYR A 267 20.04 16.98 7.17
N VAL A 268 21.02 16.94 8.07
CA VAL A 268 20.76 17.19 9.50
C VAL A 268 20.43 18.66 9.73
N ASP A 269 19.25 18.93 10.29
CA ASP A 269 18.80 20.26 10.66
C ASP A 269 19.54 20.73 11.92
N LEU A 270 20.12 21.93 11.87
CA LEU A 270 20.88 22.55 12.96
C LEU A 270 20.04 22.88 14.19
N GLU A 271 18.76 23.17 13.99
CA GLU A 271 17.82 23.65 15.02
C GLU A 271 16.89 22.55 15.53
N PHE A 272 16.78 21.42 14.82
CA PHE A 272 15.88 20.36 15.23
C PHE A 272 16.55 19.42 16.25
N GLY A 273 15.87 19.15 17.36
CA GLY A 273 16.30 18.25 18.42
C GLY A 273 17.62 18.68 19.06
N THR A 274 18.66 17.86 18.94
CA THR A 274 20.02 18.15 19.45
C THR A 274 20.98 18.61 18.35
N GLY A 275 20.58 18.58 17.08
CA GLY A 275 21.48 18.77 15.93
C GLY A 275 22.34 17.55 15.62
N ALA A 276 22.10 16.42 16.30
CA ALA A 276 22.74 15.14 16.04
C ALA A 276 21.66 14.06 15.88
N VAL A 277 21.74 13.30 14.79
CA VAL A 277 20.72 12.32 14.39
C VAL A 277 21.36 10.92 14.35
N LYS A 278 20.76 9.97 15.05
CA LYS A 278 21.14 8.55 14.94
C LYS A 278 20.72 8.02 13.57
N ILE A 279 21.52 7.17 12.96
CA ILE A 279 21.27 6.62 11.63
C ILE A 279 21.04 5.12 11.73
N THR A 280 19.79 4.71 11.44
CA THR A 280 19.35 3.32 11.42
C THR A 280 18.77 2.96 10.05
N PRO A 281 19.59 2.65 9.05
CA PRO A 281 19.17 2.50 7.65
C PRO A 281 18.10 1.46 7.41
N ALA A 282 17.98 0.45 8.28
CA ALA A 282 16.97 -0.60 8.17
C ALA A 282 15.54 -0.17 8.64
N HIS A 283 15.40 0.96 9.34
CA HIS A 283 14.15 1.28 10.08
C HIS A 283 13.64 2.70 9.88
N ASP A 284 14.28 3.50 9.05
CA ASP A 284 13.83 4.86 8.70
C ASP A 284 14.19 5.18 7.24
N PRO A 285 13.27 5.74 6.44
CA PRO A 285 13.53 6.05 5.03
C PRO A 285 14.61 7.12 4.84
N ASN A 286 14.70 8.13 5.70
CA ASN A 286 15.72 9.16 5.61
C ASN A 286 17.10 8.61 6.00
N ASP A 287 17.14 7.76 7.04
CA ASP A 287 18.36 7.06 7.46
C ASP A 287 18.85 6.08 6.38
N PHE A 288 17.92 5.44 5.65
CA PHE A 288 18.27 4.59 4.52
C PHE A 288 18.98 5.38 3.41
N GLU A 289 18.47 6.56 3.04
CA GLU A 289 19.10 7.43 2.04
C GLU A 289 20.47 7.93 2.50
N MET A 290 20.60 8.31 3.77
CA MET A 290 21.92 8.65 4.35
C MET A 290 22.85 7.43 4.38
N GLY A 291 22.34 6.26 4.72
CA GLY A 291 23.07 5.00 4.68
C GLY A 291 23.64 4.70 3.30
N MET A 292 22.85 4.90 2.25
CA MET A 292 23.31 4.74 0.86
C MET A 292 24.42 5.75 0.49
N ARG A 293 24.27 7.03 0.86
CA ARG A 293 25.26 8.06 0.56
C ARG A 293 26.60 7.81 1.26
N HIS A 294 26.56 7.32 2.48
CA HIS A 294 27.75 7.08 3.32
C HIS A 294 28.22 5.61 3.33
N ASN A 295 27.60 4.75 2.53
CA ASN A 295 27.89 3.31 2.46
C ASN A 295 27.86 2.63 3.84
N LEU A 296 26.82 2.95 4.63
CA LEU A 296 26.62 2.36 5.95
C LEU A 296 25.94 0.99 5.84
N GLU A 297 26.21 0.15 6.81
CA GLU A 297 25.54 -1.13 6.96
C GLU A 297 24.05 -0.94 7.35
N SER A 298 23.19 -1.84 6.88
CA SER A 298 21.76 -1.84 7.22
C SER A 298 21.46 -3.03 8.13
N ILE A 299 21.35 -2.77 9.44
CA ILE A 299 21.14 -3.79 10.47
C ILE A 299 19.67 -3.85 10.84
N VAL A 300 19.03 -4.98 10.56
CA VAL A 300 17.60 -5.20 10.83
C VAL A 300 17.43 -5.71 12.26
N VAL A 301 16.98 -4.85 13.17
CA VAL A 301 16.73 -5.20 14.58
C VAL A 301 15.27 -5.46 14.92
N ILE A 302 14.33 -5.10 14.05
CA ILE A 302 12.91 -5.43 14.18
C ILE A 302 12.52 -6.31 13.00
N GLY A 303 12.05 -7.53 13.27
CA GLY A 303 11.63 -8.49 12.28
C GLY A 303 10.27 -8.16 11.63
N MET A 304 9.90 -8.91 10.62
CA MET A 304 8.64 -8.75 9.89
C MET A 304 7.40 -9.02 10.77
N ASP A 305 7.56 -9.75 11.84
CA ASP A 305 6.54 -10.05 12.86
C ASP A 305 6.44 -8.96 13.96
N GLY A 306 7.33 -7.95 13.92
CA GLY A 306 7.38 -6.87 14.90
C GLY A 306 8.13 -7.22 16.19
N TYR A 307 8.79 -8.38 16.24
CA TYR A 307 9.68 -8.79 17.34
C TYR A 307 11.13 -8.44 17.03
N MET A 308 11.91 -8.24 18.08
CA MET A 308 13.33 -7.95 17.95
C MET A 308 14.08 -9.19 17.43
N THR A 309 14.95 -8.96 16.43
CA THR A 309 15.79 -10.02 15.85
C THR A 309 16.99 -10.35 16.73
N GLU A 310 17.78 -11.37 16.35
CA GLU A 310 19.05 -11.73 17.00
C GLU A 310 20.05 -10.56 17.02
N GLU A 311 19.98 -9.64 16.05
CA GLU A 311 20.85 -8.45 15.98
C GLU A 311 20.58 -7.46 17.13
N ALA A 312 19.45 -7.57 17.81
CA ALA A 312 19.14 -6.78 19.00
C ALA A 312 19.82 -7.33 20.27
N GLY A 313 20.62 -8.39 20.17
CA GLY A 313 21.37 -9.00 21.28
C GLY A 313 20.46 -9.49 22.42
N LYS A 314 20.68 -9.02 23.64
CA LYS A 314 19.89 -9.45 24.81
C LYS A 314 18.40 -9.10 24.76
N PHE A 315 17.99 -8.22 23.85
CA PHE A 315 16.60 -7.87 23.63
C PHE A 315 15.92 -8.71 22.55
N ALA A 316 16.64 -9.67 21.93
CA ALA A 316 16.10 -10.56 20.91
C ALA A 316 14.85 -11.29 21.40
N GLY A 317 13.86 -11.47 20.53
CA GLY A 317 12.60 -12.13 20.83
C GLY A 317 11.57 -11.31 21.61
N GLN A 318 11.89 -10.08 22.05
CA GLN A 318 10.92 -9.19 22.68
C GLN A 318 10.04 -8.50 21.62
N GLU A 319 8.78 -8.23 21.93
CA GLU A 319 7.96 -7.36 21.11
C GLU A 319 8.53 -5.92 21.15
N ARG A 320 8.53 -5.21 20.01
CA ARG A 320 9.23 -3.92 19.86
C ARG A 320 8.87 -2.85 20.89
N TYR A 321 7.61 -2.77 21.33
CA TYR A 321 7.18 -1.80 22.35
C TYR A 321 7.55 -2.25 23.76
N GLU A 322 7.61 -3.54 24.01
CA GLU A 322 8.17 -4.11 25.25
C GLU A 322 9.67 -3.86 25.32
N CYS A 323 10.38 -4.13 24.23
CA CYS A 323 11.81 -3.81 24.11
C CYS A 323 12.07 -2.32 24.37
N ARG A 324 11.27 -1.41 23.80
CA ARG A 324 11.37 0.03 24.06
C ARG A 324 11.34 0.37 25.53
N LYS A 325 10.40 -0.18 26.29
CA LYS A 325 10.27 0.04 27.74
C LYS A 325 11.49 -0.48 28.50
N ASN A 326 11.88 -1.72 28.21
CA ASN A 326 13.00 -2.39 28.91
C ASN A 326 14.34 -1.69 28.61
N LEU A 327 14.55 -1.28 27.35
CA LEU A 327 15.74 -0.56 26.92
C LEU A 327 15.86 0.81 27.60
N VAL A 328 14.78 1.59 27.63
CA VAL A 328 14.77 2.90 28.31
C VAL A 328 15.04 2.75 29.81
N HIS A 329 14.44 1.75 30.46
CA HIS A 329 14.70 1.46 31.87
C HIS A 329 16.18 1.15 32.12
N GLU A 330 16.80 0.29 31.31
CA GLU A 330 18.20 -0.07 31.46
C GLU A 330 19.15 1.10 31.17
N LEU A 331 18.81 1.97 30.19
CA LEU A 331 19.60 3.19 29.97
C LEU A 331 19.57 4.12 31.19
N GLN A 332 18.43 4.23 31.88
CA GLN A 332 18.30 5.04 33.09
C GLN A 332 19.13 4.48 34.26
N GLU A 333 19.17 3.16 34.43
CA GLU A 333 19.98 2.52 35.48
C GLU A 333 21.48 2.69 35.26
N LYS A 334 21.96 2.78 34.02
CA LYS A 334 23.39 2.94 33.71
C LYS A 334 23.89 4.39 33.76
N VAL A 335 22.99 5.35 33.85
CA VAL A 335 23.33 6.79 33.97
C VAL A 335 23.47 7.21 35.45
N THR A 336 23.06 6.36 36.38
CA THR A 336 23.30 6.50 37.82
C THR A 336 24.60 5.80 38.21
#